data_5310e580142f1588c0a1c48487dc6c9a
#
_entry.id   5310e580142f1588c0a1c48487dc6c9a
#
_cell.length_a   1.000
_cell.length_b   1.000
_cell.length_c   1.000
_cell.angle_alpha   90.00
_cell.angle_beta   90.00
_cell.angle_gamma   90.00
#
_symmetry.space_group_name_H-M   'P 1'
#
loop_
_entity.id
_entity.type
_entity.pdbx_description
1 polymer ?
#
loop_
_entity_poly.entity_id
_entity_poly.type
_entity_poly.pdbx_seq_one_letter_code
_entity_poly.pdbx_strand_id
1 'polypeptide(L)'
;NEASYLHPLGKLRELGIQGGVYLGVGPNQNFTYIAKLKPRYAFIIDIRRQNFLEHLLFKALFHYARDRREYLSMLLSRPMHGNKLPKDGYTVDDLVEYFRTASPDSILYSRNQARIRLFLKNACRLNLTDQDLATIDKIHRAFSLRGLSIKYDYIPVPTYGEFLLESDLDEQGQHVPLHHHHDVAGPNALLDAYVDQPGDREDYTHQRDRR
;
A
#
# COMPACT_ATOMS: atom_id res chain seq x y z
N ASN A 1 -9.14 -8.56 15.54
CA ASN A 1 -7.78 -9.07 15.84
C ASN A 1 -6.69 -8.33 15.07
N GLU A 2 -7.06 -7.31 14.34
CA GLU A 2 -6.13 -6.64 13.43
C GLU A 2 -5.06 -5.85 14.22
N ALA A 3 -5.39 -5.31 15.38
CA ALA A 3 -4.43 -4.60 16.24
C ALA A 3 -3.32 -5.50 16.80
N SER A 4 -3.52 -6.81 16.89
CA SER A 4 -2.52 -7.75 17.43
C SER A 4 -1.35 -8.04 16.49
N TYR A 5 -1.43 -7.64 15.21
CA TYR A 5 -0.40 -7.95 14.22
C TYR A 5 0.93 -7.21 14.48
N LEU A 6 0.92 -6.14 15.23
CA LEU A 6 2.12 -5.39 15.60
C LEU A 6 2.94 -6.08 16.72
N HIS A 7 2.31 -6.87 17.58
CA HIS A 7 2.97 -7.51 18.73
C HIS A 7 4.18 -8.38 18.36
N PRO A 8 4.20 -9.15 17.25
CA PRO A 8 5.36 -9.94 16.88
C PRO A 8 6.55 -9.14 16.33
N LEU A 9 6.34 -7.88 15.93
CA LEU A 9 7.36 -7.11 15.23
C LEU A 9 8.62 -6.86 16.09
N GLY A 10 8.43 -6.55 17.37
CA GLY A 10 9.55 -6.40 18.31
C GLY A 10 10.38 -7.67 18.39
N LYS A 11 9.71 -8.83 18.55
CA LYS A 11 10.37 -10.13 18.60
C LYS A 11 11.10 -10.51 17.31
N LEU A 12 10.51 -10.21 16.16
CA LEU A 12 11.16 -10.44 14.86
C LEU A 12 12.41 -9.58 14.71
N ARG A 13 12.39 -8.34 15.23
CA ARG A 13 13.58 -7.47 15.26
C ARG A 13 14.68 -8.03 16.14
N GLU A 14 14.37 -8.44 17.38
CA GLU A 14 15.32 -9.06 18.31
C GLU A 14 16.00 -10.30 17.72
N LEU A 15 15.24 -11.12 17.01
CA LEU A 15 15.74 -12.35 16.37
C LEU A 15 16.56 -12.07 15.13
N GLY A 16 16.60 -10.85 14.60
CA GLY A 16 17.34 -10.49 13.40
C GLY A 16 16.94 -11.26 12.14
N ILE A 17 15.71 -11.82 12.10
CA ILE A 17 15.23 -12.63 10.98
C ILE A 17 15.01 -11.74 9.75
N GLN A 18 15.73 -12.06 8.67
CA GLN A 18 15.57 -11.42 7.37
C GLN A 18 15.71 -12.42 6.22
N GLY A 19 15.10 -12.12 5.07
CA GLY A 19 15.18 -12.96 3.88
C GLY A 19 14.26 -14.19 3.94
N GLY A 20 14.61 -15.22 3.18
CA GLY A 20 13.85 -16.47 3.10
C GLY A 20 12.53 -16.35 2.34
N VAL A 21 11.52 -17.08 2.81
CA VAL A 21 10.18 -17.14 2.21
C VAL A 21 9.15 -16.71 3.26
N TYR A 22 8.28 -15.79 2.88
CA TYR A 22 7.15 -15.35 3.69
C TYR A 22 5.86 -16.01 3.20
N LEU A 23 5.10 -16.59 4.12
CA LEU A 23 3.74 -17.08 3.85
C LEU A 23 2.77 -16.30 4.75
N GLY A 24 1.85 -15.58 4.14
CA GLY A 24 0.88 -14.73 4.83
C GLY A 24 -0.55 -15.03 4.43
N VAL A 25 -1.48 -14.64 5.30
CA VAL A 25 -2.93 -14.74 5.08
C VAL A 25 -3.58 -13.38 5.34
N GLY A 26 -4.61 -13.06 4.59
CA GLY A 26 -5.40 -11.85 4.79
C GLY A 26 -4.87 -10.61 4.07
N PRO A 27 -5.37 -9.41 4.42
CA PRO A 27 -5.10 -8.17 3.69
C PRO A 27 -3.77 -7.49 4.08
N ASN A 28 -3.82 -6.22 4.42
CA ASN A 28 -2.71 -5.26 4.46
C ASN A 28 -1.61 -5.56 5.48
N GLN A 29 -1.89 -6.22 6.60
CA GLN A 29 -0.91 -6.54 7.64
C GLN A 29 0.30 -7.35 7.09
N ASN A 30 0.10 -8.09 5.99
CA ASN A 30 1.18 -8.81 5.33
C ASN A 30 2.29 -7.88 4.86
N PHE A 31 1.95 -6.69 4.43
CA PHE A 31 2.91 -5.71 3.93
C PHE A 31 3.87 -5.26 5.04
N THR A 32 3.37 -5.10 6.27
CA THR A 32 4.20 -4.77 7.43
C THR A 32 5.25 -5.84 7.69
N TYR A 33 4.85 -7.12 7.66
CA TYR A 33 5.80 -8.22 7.83
C TYR A 33 6.79 -8.35 6.67
N ILE A 34 6.31 -8.22 5.42
CA ILE A 34 7.16 -8.30 4.23
C ILE A 34 8.24 -7.22 4.26
N ALA A 35 7.85 -5.98 4.57
CA ALA A 35 8.81 -4.88 4.65
C ALA A 35 9.84 -5.08 5.78
N LYS A 36 9.43 -5.64 6.92
CA LYS A 36 10.31 -5.90 8.07
C LYS A 36 11.26 -7.06 7.82
N LEU A 37 10.73 -8.16 7.27
CA LEU A 37 11.48 -9.39 7.06
C LEU A 37 12.30 -9.39 5.78
N LYS A 38 11.96 -8.52 4.81
CA LYS A 38 12.61 -8.45 3.49
C LYS A 38 12.78 -9.83 2.85
N PRO A 39 11.72 -10.66 2.74
CA PRO A 39 11.83 -12.01 2.21
C PRO A 39 12.20 -11.99 0.73
N ARG A 40 12.91 -13.03 0.27
CA ARG A 40 13.19 -13.22 -1.16
C ARG A 40 11.92 -13.53 -1.97
N TYR A 41 10.97 -14.24 -1.34
CA TYR A 41 9.66 -14.57 -1.93
C TYR A 41 8.58 -14.37 -0.87
N ALA A 42 7.46 -13.79 -1.28
CA ALA A 42 6.29 -13.63 -0.44
C ALA A 42 5.07 -14.24 -1.14
N PHE A 43 4.39 -15.15 -0.44
CA PHE A 43 3.14 -15.75 -0.86
C PHE A 43 2.04 -15.33 0.10
N ILE A 44 1.02 -14.65 -0.43
CA ILE A 44 -0.17 -14.28 0.33
C ILE A 44 -1.30 -15.17 -0.17
N ILE A 45 -1.84 -15.96 0.76
CA ILE A 45 -2.89 -16.96 0.49
C ILE A 45 -4.13 -16.55 1.23
N ASP A 46 -5.29 -16.55 0.56
CA ASP A 46 -6.58 -16.32 1.20
C ASP A 46 -7.67 -17.15 0.53
N ILE A 47 -8.66 -17.54 1.32
CA ILE A 47 -9.85 -18.26 0.83
C ILE A 47 -10.81 -17.32 0.07
N ARG A 48 -10.73 -16.02 0.33
CA ARG A 48 -11.56 -14.99 -0.30
C ARG A 48 -10.90 -14.42 -1.53
N ARG A 49 -11.50 -14.63 -2.69
CA ARG A 49 -11.03 -14.06 -3.94
C ARG A 49 -10.92 -12.52 -3.88
N GLN A 50 -11.79 -11.87 -3.12
CA GLN A 50 -11.76 -10.42 -2.94
C GLN A 50 -10.43 -9.93 -2.36
N ASN A 51 -9.86 -10.63 -1.38
CA ASN A 51 -8.55 -10.27 -0.82
C ASN A 51 -7.43 -10.39 -1.87
N PHE A 52 -7.45 -11.43 -2.70
CA PHE A 52 -6.53 -11.54 -3.83
C PHE A 52 -6.67 -10.35 -4.80
N LEU A 53 -7.90 -9.96 -5.14
CA LEU A 53 -8.16 -8.83 -6.03
C LEU A 53 -7.75 -7.49 -5.40
N GLU A 54 -7.91 -7.34 -4.08
CA GLU A 54 -7.42 -6.19 -3.33
C GLU A 54 -5.88 -6.09 -3.36
N HIS A 55 -5.17 -7.21 -3.19
CA HIS A 55 -3.71 -7.23 -3.33
C HIS A 55 -3.26 -6.86 -4.75
N LEU A 56 -4.01 -7.24 -5.79
CA LEU A 56 -3.73 -6.80 -7.16
C LEU A 56 -3.91 -5.29 -7.34
N LEU A 57 -4.94 -4.71 -6.71
CA LEU A 57 -5.11 -3.26 -6.67
C LEU A 57 -3.90 -2.58 -6.03
N PHE A 58 -3.49 -3.01 -4.84
CA PHE A 58 -2.33 -2.45 -4.16
C PHE A 58 -1.04 -2.60 -4.96
N LYS A 59 -0.82 -3.77 -5.57
CA LYS A 59 0.33 -4.00 -6.44
C LYS A 59 0.37 -3.02 -7.62
N ALA A 60 -0.76 -2.76 -8.26
CA ALA A 60 -0.84 -1.76 -9.32
C ALA A 60 -0.54 -0.35 -8.83
N LEU A 61 -1.03 0.02 -7.64
CA LEU A 61 -0.78 1.33 -7.06
C LEU A 61 0.68 1.50 -6.66
N PHE A 62 1.31 0.49 -6.05
CA PHE A 62 2.74 0.51 -5.74
C PHE A 62 3.61 0.65 -6.98
N HIS A 63 3.24 0.02 -8.09
CA HIS A 63 3.97 0.14 -9.35
C HIS A 63 4.03 1.58 -9.89
N TYR A 64 2.96 2.36 -9.69
CA TYR A 64 2.88 3.72 -10.21
C TYR A 64 3.26 4.80 -9.20
N ALA A 65 3.12 4.54 -7.91
CA ALA A 65 3.43 5.51 -6.87
C ALA A 65 4.95 5.59 -6.63
N ARG A 66 5.49 6.80 -6.55
CA ARG A 66 6.90 7.06 -6.24
C ARG A 66 7.16 7.16 -4.74
N ASP A 67 6.11 7.50 -3.99
CA ASP A 67 6.16 7.69 -2.55
C ASP A 67 4.79 7.43 -1.90
N ARG A 68 4.77 7.47 -0.57
CA ARG A 68 3.56 7.23 0.24
C ARG A 68 2.43 8.23 -0.08
N ARG A 69 2.75 9.47 -0.39
CA ARG A 69 1.77 10.50 -0.73
C ARG A 69 1.07 10.18 -2.04
N GLU A 70 1.84 9.83 -3.07
CA GLU A 70 1.27 9.40 -4.36
C GLU A 70 0.43 8.14 -4.21
N TYR A 71 0.91 7.17 -3.44
CA TYR A 71 0.15 5.96 -3.16
C TYR A 71 -1.22 6.28 -2.56
N LEU A 72 -1.27 7.09 -1.49
CA LEU A 72 -2.52 7.48 -0.85
C LEU A 72 -3.38 8.36 -1.77
N SER A 73 -2.78 9.29 -2.50
CA SER A 73 -3.49 10.09 -3.51
C SER A 73 -4.16 9.21 -4.56
N MET A 74 -3.49 8.18 -5.04
CA MET A 74 -4.04 7.26 -6.02
C MET A 74 -5.11 6.35 -5.42
N LEU A 75 -4.84 5.74 -4.26
CA LEU A 75 -5.77 4.85 -3.57
C LEU A 75 -7.09 5.56 -3.23
N LEU A 76 -6.97 6.74 -2.64
CA LEU A 76 -8.13 7.52 -2.18
C LEU A 76 -8.71 8.42 -3.27
N SER A 77 -8.06 8.48 -4.43
CA SER A 77 -8.39 9.37 -5.54
C SER A 77 -8.56 10.83 -5.11
N ARG A 78 -7.67 11.30 -4.23
CA ARG A 78 -7.65 12.65 -3.68
C ARG A 78 -6.40 13.37 -4.16
N PRO A 79 -6.56 14.44 -4.96
CA PRO A 79 -5.42 15.12 -5.56
C PRO A 79 -4.58 15.84 -4.52
N MET A 80 -3.28 15.85 -4.73
CA MET A 80 -2.35 16.63 -3.93
C MET A 80 -2.28 18.04 -4.50
N HIS A 81 -3.00 18.98 -3.90
CA HIS A 81 -3.03 20.38 -4.32
C HIS A 81 -2.10 21.25 -3.48
N GLY A 82 -1.25 22.00 -4.18
CA GLY A 82 -0.46 23.10 -3.60
C GLY A 82 0.54 22.67 -2.52
N ASN A 83 0.92 23.62 -1.68
CA ASN A 83 1.93 23.46 -0.62
C ASN A 83 1.35 22.93 0.70
N LYS A 84 0.13 22.36 0.70
CA LYS A 84 -0.50 21.85 1.92
C LYS A 84 0.18 20.62 2.49
N LEU A 85 0.89 19.87 1.66
CA LEU A 85 1.69 18.73 2.07
C LEU A 85 3.07 18.89 1.44
N PRO A 86 4.13 19.16 2.21
CA PRO A 86 5.48 19.35 1.69
C PRO A 86 5.97 18.11 0.95
N LYS A 87 6.90 18.28 0.02
CA LYS A 87 7.51 17.16 -0.70
C LYS A 87 8.33 16.28 0.22
N ASP A 88 9.01 16.90 1.18
CA ASP A 88 9.91 16.26 2.12
C ASP A 88 9.59 16.74 3.54
N GLY A 89 9.95 15.92 4.55
CA GLY A 89 9.80 16.28 5.95
C GLY A 89 8.36 16.21 6.51
N TYR A 90 7.42 15.57 5.81
CA TYR A 90 6.07 15.33 6.32
C TYR A 90 6.04 14.09 7.24
N THR A 91 5.15 14.11 8.21
CA THR A 91 4.87 12.98 9.10
C THR A 91 3.69 12.15 8.57
N VAL A 92 3.43 10.99 9.20
CA VAL A 92 2.21 10.23 8.90
C VAL A 92 0.97 10.99 9.37
N ASP A 93 1.06 11.71 10.47
CA ASP A 93 -0.03 12.58 10.94
C ASP A 93 -0.40 13.63 9.89
N ASP A 94 0.59 14.28 9.27
CA ASP A 94 0.36 15.24 8.18
C ASP A 94 -0.37 14.59 7.00
N LEU A 95 0.00 13.35 6.66
CA LEU A 95 -0.69 12.58 5.61
C LEU A 95 -2.14 12.28 5.99
N VAL A 96 -2.36 11.77 7.20
CA VAL A 96 -3.69 11.43 7.69
C VAL A 96 -4.57 12.67 7.75
N GLU A 97 -4.07 13.78 8.28
CA GLU A 97 -4.84 15.03 8.34
C GLU A 97 -5.16 15.58 6.96
N TYR A 98 -4.18 15.58 6.06
CA TYR A 98 -4.39 16.00 4.68
C TYR A 98 -5.47 15.18 3.99
N PHE A 99 -5.33 13.84 3.99
CA PHE A 99 -6.25 12.96 3.28
C PHE A 99 -7.59 12.79 3.99
N ARG A 100 -7.72 13.15 5.28
CA ARG A 100 -9.00 13.23 5.97
C ARG A 100 -9.87 14.35 5.42
N THR A 101 -9.26 15.51 5.11
CA THR A 101 -9.95 16.72 4.70
C THR A 101 -10.06 16.88 3.18
N ALA A 102 -9.16 16.29 2.40
CA ALA A 102 -9.18 16.36 0.94
C ALA A 102 -10.41 15.65 0.36
N SER A 103 -11.04 16.25 -0.66
CA SER A 103 -12.19 15.66 -1.35
C SER A 103 -11.75 14.71 -2.46
N PRO A 104 -12.50 13.62 -2.71
CA PRO A 104 -12.26 12.76 -3.86
C PRO A 104 -12.48 13.50 -5.18
N ASP A 105 -11.68 13.18 -6.19
CA ASP A 105 -11.73 13.75 -7.53
C ASP A 105 -12.08 12.66 -8.56
N SER A 106 -13.15 12.85 -9.30
CA SER A 106 -13.65 11.87 -10.25
C SER A 106 -12.76 11.69 -11.49
N ILE A 107 -12.04 12.74 -11.90
CA ILE A 107 -11.11 12.68 -13.03
C ILE A 107 -9.89 11.89 -12.62
N LEU A 108 -9.34 12.18 -11.42
CA LEU A 108 -8.23 11.41 -10.86
C LEU A 108 -8.61 9.94 -10.67
N TYR A 109 -9.81 9.67 -10.16
CA TYR A 109 -10.32 8.31 -10.00
C TYR A 109 -10.35 7.56 -11.35
N SER A 110 -10.95 8.15 -12.38
CA SER A 110 -11.03 7.54 -13.71
C SER A 110 -9.64 7.28 -14.31
N ARG A 111 -8.72 8.23 -14.13
CA ARG A 111 -7.32 8.07 -14.57
C ARG A 111 -6.60 6.93 -13.83
N ASN A 112 -6.80 6.84 -12.53
CA ASN A 112 -6.22 5.77 -11.73
C ASN A 112 -6.79 4.40 -12.12
N GLN A 113 -8.09 4.28 -12.36
CA GLN A 113 -8.70 3.05 -12.88
C GLN A 113 -8.08 2.62 -14.21
N ALA A 114 -7.90 3.54 -15.15
CA ALA A 114 -7.28 3.22 -16.43
C ALA A 114 -5.84 2.69 -16.24
N ARG A 115 -5.05 3.29 -15.35
CA ARG A 115 -3.69 2.83 -15.03
C ARG A 115 -3.69 1.45 -14.38
N ILE A 116 -4.56 1.22 -13.39
CA ILE A 116 -4.70 -0.07 -12.72
C ILE A 116 -5.03 -1.16 -13.73
N ARG A 117 -6.02 -0.95 -14.60
CA ARG A 117 -6.40 -1.92 -15.64
C ARG A 117 -5.27 -2.20 -16.62
N LEU A 118 -4.53 -1.16 -17.02
CA LEU A 118 -3.38 -1.29 -17.91
C LEU A 118 -2.28 -2.16 -17.29
N PHE A 119 -1.96 -1.93 -16.01
CA PHE A 119 -0.99 -2.72 -15.25
C PHE A 119 -1.42 -4.19 -15.16
N LEU A 120 -2.67 -4.43 -14.75
CA LEU A 120 -3.19 -5.79 -14.58
C LEU A 120 -3.17 -6.57 -15.89
N LYS A 121 -3.49 -5.91 -17.00
CA LYS A 121 -3.47 -6.54 -18.34
C LYS A 121 -2.06 -6.88 -18.80
N ASN A 122 -1.10 -5.97 -18.59
CA ASN A 122 0.21 -6.07 -19.24
C ASN A 122 1.28 -6.73 -18.36
N ALA A 123 1.26 -6.45 -17.05
CA ALA A 123 2.32 -6.87 -16.13
C ALA A 123 1.99 -8.15 -15.36
N CYS A 124 0.72 -8.35 -15.00
CA CYS A 124 0.37 -9.47 -14.13
C CYS A 124 0.18 -10.80 -14.86
N ARG A 125 -0.02 -10.80 -16.19
CA ARG A 125 -0.27 -12.00 -17.02
C ARG A 125 -1.30 -12.98 -16.41
N LEU A 126 -2.29 -12.43 -15.72
CA LEU A 126 -3.34 -13.18 -15.05
C LEU A 126 -4.61 -13.21 -15.92
N ASN A 127 -5.28 -14.36 -15.95
CA ASN A 127 -6.57 -14.51 -16.61
C ASN A 127 -7.67 -13.94 -15.67
N LEU A 128 -7.76 -12.60 -15.60
CA LEU A 128 -8.81 -11.93 -14.86
C LEU A 128 -10.08 -11.85 -15.71
N THR A 129 -11.20 -12.21 -15.11
CA THR A 129 -12.51 -12.05 -15.73
C THR A 129 -12.98 -10.60 -15.64
N ASP A 130 -13.99 -10.23 -16.44
CA ASP A 130 -14.64 -8.91 -16.33
C ASP A 130 -15.23 -8.70 -14.92
N GLN A 131 -15.72 -9.76 -14.29
CA GLN A 131 -16.21 -9.72 -12.90
C GLN A 131 -15.08 -9.42 -11.91
N ASP A 132 -13.88 -9.95 -12.12
CA ASP A 132 -12.72 -9.63 -11.28
C ASP A 132 -12.33 -8.14 -11.41
N LEU A 133 -12.28 -7.64 -12.62
CA LEU A 133 -11.99 -6.22 -12.89
C LEU A 133 -13.07 -5.31 -12.29
N ALA A 134 -14.34 -5.68 -12.40
CA ALA A 134 -15.43 -4.95 -11.76
C ALA A 134 -15.33 -4.97 -10.23
N THR A 135 -14.86 -6.07 -9.67
CA THR A 135 -14.62 -6.19 -8.21
C THR A 135 -13.47 -5.31 -7.76
N ILE A 136 -12.36 -5.27 -8.51
CA ILE A 136 -11.24 -4.35 -8.23
C ILE A 136 -11.70 -2.90 -8.28
N ASP A 137 -12.49 -2.53 -9.29
CA ASP A 137 -13.05 -1.19 -9.41
C ASP A 137 -13.96 -0.85 -8.22
N LYS A 138 -14.78 -1.81 -7.76
CA LYS A 138 -15.64 -1.63 -6.59
C LYS A 138 -14.83 -1.42 -5.31
N ILE A 139 -13.75 -2.18 -5.11
CA ILE A 139 -12.84 -2.02 -3.97
C ILE A 139 -12.19 -0.63 -4.02
N HIS A 140 -11.60 -0.25 -5.15
CA HIS A 140 -10.98 1.08 -5.33
C HIS A 140 -11.99 2.22 -5.11
N ARG A 141 -13.23 2.04 -5.60
CA ARG A 141 -14.31 3.02 -5.37
C ARG A 141 -14.64 3.17 -3.89
N ALA A 142 -14.63 2.08 -3.13
CA ALA A 142 -14.87 2.14 -1.69
C ALA A 142 -13.80 2.96 -0.98
N PHE A 143 -12.51 2.76 -1.30
CA PHE A 143 -11.42 3.61 -0.80
C PHE A 143 -11.57 5.07 -1.19
N SER A 144 -11.91 5.35 -2.45
CA SER A 144 -12.11 6.71 -2.92
C SER A 144 -13.25 7.43 -2.17
N LEU A 145 -14.40 6.78 -2.00
CA LEU A 145 -15.57 7.38 -1.36
C LEU A 145 -15.41 7.51 0.16
N ARG A 146 -14.95 6.44 0.83
CA ARG A 146 -14.84 6.41 2.29
C ARG A 146 -13.54 7.01 2.81
N GLY A 147 -12.51 7.08 1.95
CA GLY A 147 -11.20 7.61 2.33
C GLY A 147 -10.61 6.84 3.50
N LEU A 148 -9.99 7.56 4.42
CA LEU A 148 -9.36 6.98 5.62
C LEU A 148 -10.37 6.41 6.63
N SER A 149 -11.67 6.65 6.47
CA SER A 149 -12.72 6.10 7.33
C SER A 149 -13.17 4.70 6.90
N ILE A 150 -12.57 4.10 5.87
CA ILE A 150 -12.88 2.74 5.48
C ILE A 150 -12.49 1.74 6.56
N LYS A 151 -13.37 0.79 6.85
CA LYS A 151 -13.16 -0.28 7.83
C LYS A 151 -14.00 -1.50 7.45
N TYR A 152 -13.71 -2.63 8.07
CA TYR A 152 -14.54 -3.83 7.97
C TYR A 152 -15.78 -3.67 8.85
N ASP A 153 -16.97 -3.96 8.32
CA ASP A 153 -18.25 -3.62 8.96
C ASP A 153 -18.63 -4.51 10.17
N TYR A 154 -17.95 -5.63 10.40
CA TYR A 154 -18.42 -6.66 11.32
C TYR A 154 -17.75 -6.70 12.70
N ILE A 155 -16.67 -5.96 12.92
CA ILE A 155 -15.89 -6.00 14.17
C ILE A 155 -15.40 -4.56 14.46
N PRO A 156 -15.26 -4.16 15.73
CA PRO A 156 -14.60 -2.91 16.07
C PRO A 156 -13.11 -3.02 15.72
N VAL A 157 -12.79 -2.70 14.48
CA VAL A 157 -11.44 -2.65 13.94
C VAL A 157 -11.08 -1.20 13.63
N PRO A 158 -9.80 -0.84 13.69
CA PRO A 158 -9.37 0.51 13.33
C PRO A 158 -9.75 0.83 11.89
N THR A 159 -10.03 2.10 11.63
CA THR A 159 -10.15 2.64 10.28
C THR A 159 -8.80 2.58 9.59
N TYR A 160 -8.78 2.75 8.27
CA TYR A 160 -7.52 2.78 7.53
C TYR A 160 -6.59 3.92 7.98
N GLY A 161 -7.18 5.05 8.41
CA GLY A 161 -6.40 6.16 8.99
C GLY A 161 -5.76 5.80 10.33
N GLU A 162 -6.51 5.16 11.23
CA GLU A 162 -5.98 4.65 12.51
C GLU A 162 -4.93 3.57 12.28
N PHE A 163 -5.15 2.65 11.34
CA PHE A 163 -4.15 1.66 10.94
C PHE A 163 -2.84 2.30 10.47
N LEU A 164 -2.90 3.35 9.67
CA LEU A 164 -1.70 4.08 9.22
C LEU A 164 -0.95 4.70 10.39
N LEU A 165 -1.67 5.31 11.33
CA LEU A 165 -1.09 5.91 12.54
C LEU A 165 -0.44 4.85 13.43
N GLU A 166 -1.14 3.75 13.70
CA GLU A 166 -0.61 2.64 14.51
C GLU A 166 0.63 2.00 13.90
N SER A 167 0.67 1.84 12.58
CA SER A 167 1.81 1.23 11.90
C SER A 167 3.08 2.09 11.91
N ASP A 168 2.96 3.36 12.29
CA ASP A 168 4.06 4.32 12.35
C ASP A 168 4.61 4.54 13.78
N LEU A 169 4.08 3.84 14.78
CA LEU A 169 4.56 3.93 16.15
C LEU A 169 5.78 3.03 16.36
N ASP A 170 6.74 3.52 17.16
CA ASP A 170 7.83 2.71 17.69
C ASP A 170 7.36 1.82 18.87
N GLU A 171 8.29 1.10 19.49
CA GLU A 171 7.99 0.22 20.61
C GLU A 171 7.56 0.97 21.89
N GLN A 172 7.85 2.28 21.95
CA GLN A 172 7.47 3.18 23.03
C GLN A 172 6.15 3.90 22.75
N GLY A 173 5.49 3.61 21.60
CA GLY A 173 4.26 4.27 21.20
C GLY A 173 4.47 5.70 20.69
N GLN A 174 5.69 6.06 20.26
CA GLN A 174 6.01 7.35 19.67
C GLN A 174 6.07 7.27 18.15
N HIS A 175 5.63 8.33 17.46
CA HIS A 175 5.75 8.41 16.00
C HIS A 175 7.21 8.50 15.58
N VAL A 176 7.61 7.61 14.69
CA VAL A 176 8.97 7.57 14.14
C VAL A 176 9.10 8.61 13.04
N PRO A 177 10.06 9.54 13.09
CA PRO A 177 10.29 10.50 12.01
C PRO A 177 10.62 9.80 10.69
N LEU A 178 10.02 10.22 9.60
CA LEU A 178 10.12 9.60 8.27
C LEU A 178 11.56 9.49 7.71
N HIS A 179 12.50 10.26 8.24
CA HIS A 179 13.91 10.19 7.87
C HIS A 179 14.63 8.92 8.33
N HIS A 180 14.04 8.17 9.25
CA HIS A 180 14.57 6.88 9.76
C HIS A 180 13.83 5.67 9.21
N HIS A 181 12.88 5.86 8.29
CA HIS A 181 11.97 4.82 7.80
C HIS A 181 12.55 3.87 6.73
N HIS A 182 13.86 3.73 6.63
CA HIS A 182 14.40 2.56 5.94
C HIS A 182 14.02 1.23 6.62
N ASP A 183 13.50 1.28 7.86
CA ASP A 183 13.28 0.08 8.68
C ASP A 183 11.83 -0.18 9.11
N VAL A 184 10.88 0.75 8.98
CA VAL A 184 9.51 0.57 9.43
C VAL A 184 8.53 0.49 8.25
N ALA A 185 7.73 -0.54 8.30
CA ALA A 185 6.81 -0.98 7.26
C ALA A 185 5.68 0.00 6.95
N GLY A 186 6.00 1.02 6.20
CA GLY A 186 5.00 1.82 5.52
C GLY A 186 4.96 1.50 4.02
N PRO A 187 4.06 2.11 3.25
CA PRO A 187 4.02 1.97 1.79
C PRO A 187 5.37 2.21 1.09
N ASN A 188 6.29 3.00 1.69
CA ASN A 188 7.63 3.20 1.13
C ASN A 188 8.52 1.97 1.28
N ALA A 189 8.47 1.26 2.41
CA ALA A 189 9.24 0.03 2.59
C ALA A 189 8.76 -1.07 1.63
N LEU A 190 7.49 -1.04 1.23
CA LEU A 190 6.95 -1.89 0.17
C LEU A 190 7.34 -1.42 -1.22
N LEU A 191 7.37 -0.12 -1.44
CA LEU A 191 7.90 0.46 -2.66
C LEU A 191 9.37 0.07 -2.81
N ASP A 192 10.17 0.21 -1.75
CA ASP A 192 11.59 -0.12 -1.73
C ASP A 192 11.80 -1.63 -1.86
N ALA A 193 11.06 -2.47 -1.13
CA ALA A 193 11.13 -3.92 -1.24
C ALA A 193 10.64 -4.44 -2.60
N TYR A 194 9.76 -3.71 -3.28
CA TYR A 194 9.24 -4.08 -4.59
C TYR A 194 10.10 -3.53 -5.75
N VAL A 195 10.70 -2.34 -5.57
CA VAL A 195 11.55 -1.67 -6.57
C VAL A 195 12.97 -2.24 -6.58
N ASP A 196 13.46 -2.80 -5.47
CA ASP A 196 14.80 -3.38 -5.35
C ASP A 196 14.90 -4.87 -5.74
N GLN A 197 13.90 -5.44 -6.38
CA GLN A 197 14.04 -6.76 -7.00
C GLN A 197 14.98 -6.67 -8.21
N PRO A 198 16.14 -7.36 -8.22
CA PRO A 198 17.19 -7.17 -9.23
C PRO A 198 16.86 -7.66 -10.65
N GLY A 199 15.63 -7.89 -10.99
CA GLY A 199 15.21 -8.32 -12.32
C GLY A 199 14.29 -7.36 -13.06
N ASP A 200 13.67 -6.41 -12.35
CA ASP A 200 12.63 -5.58 -12.95
C ASP A 200 13.12 -4.20 -13.44
N ARG A 201 14.34 -3.80 -13.13
CA ARG A 201 14.88 -2.50 -13.56
C ARG A 201 15.41 -2.47 -14.99
N GLU A 202 15.86 -3.56 -15.54
CA GLU A 202 16.49 -3.56 -16.88
C GLU A 202 15.49 -3.45 -18.05
N ASP A 203 14.26 -3.90 -17.88
CA ASP A 203 13.29 -3.93 -19.00
C ASP A 203 12.48 -2.63 -19.17
N TYR A 204 12.43 -1.76 -18.17
CA TYR A 204 11.56 -0.56 -18.21
C TYR A 204 12.27 0.74 -18.61
N THR A 205 13.59 0.81 -18.54
CA THR A 205 14.35 2.00 -18.95
C THR A 205 14.42 2.18 -20.46
N HIS A 206 14.36 1.09 -21.23
CA HIS A 206 14.41 1.16 -22.71
C HIS A 206 13.10 1.59 -23.38
N GLN A 207 11.98 1.65 -22.64
CA GLN A 207 10.72 2.13 -23.25
C GLN A 207 10.42 3.61 -22.99
N ARG A 208 11.16 4.31 -22.13
CA ARG A 208 10.96 5.75 -21.88
C ARG A 208 11.62 6.66 -22.91
N ASP A 209 12.65 6.19 -23.62
CA ASP A 209 13.41 6.99 -24.58
C ASP A 209 12.91 6.90 -26.02
N ARG A 210 11.78 6.26 -26.28
CA ARG A 210 11.21 6.11 -27.62
C ARG A 210 9.79 6.67 -27.79
N ARG A 211 9.45 7.73 -27.04
CA ARG A 211 8.25 8.52 -27.38
C ARG A 211 8.48 10.00 -27.14
#